data_8402f84622dd43d7fc310105c9f04e0e
#
_entry.id   8402f84622dd43d7fc310105c9f04e0e
#
_cell.length_a   1.000
_cell.length_b   1.000
_cell.length_c   1.000
_cell.angle_alpha   90.00
_cell.angle_beta   90.00
_cell.angle_gamma   90.00
#
_symmetry.space_group_name_H-M   'P 1'
#
loop_
_entity.id
_entity.type
_entity.pdbx_description
1 polymer ?
#
loop_
_entity_poly.entity_id
_entity_poly.type
_entity_poly.pdbx_seq_one_letter_code
_entity_poly.pdbx_strand_id
1 'polypeptide(L)'
;MMAVRKSIDCVGTNLDIYDGPVGIMVSGGADSAILLYYLMKHSKDKIHIFSLGNNDKRRVNISVATQVVEKCIQLTGNTNIEHHINYCETQTGDSLYVMPKQFTEEKRVKIVYSGLTANPPKEVLNTFKLKSRELVNRDPNVERDALSLDDTKYSPWINIDKKTIASMYKEEDLLEKLFTITRSCEYDPTHHYFRDDVKDPGHAHCGECWWCEERYWAFGRIQW
;
A
#
# COMPACT_ATOMS: atom_id res chain seq x y z
N MET A 1 25.52 -7.11 -3.59
CA MET A 1 24.30 -7.89 -3.31
C MET A 1 23.83 -7.51 -1.92
N MET A 2 22.59 -7.09 -1.75
CA MET A 2 22.03 -6.79 -0.42
C MET A 2 21.80 -8.09 0.35
N ALA A 3 22.12 -8.09 1.64
CA ALA A 3 21.88 -9.25 2.48
C ALA A 3 20.42 -9.26 2.96
N VAL A 4 19.74 -10.38 2.73
CA VAL A 4 18.44 -10.66 3.34
C VAL A 4 18.70 -11.12 4.77
N ARG A 5 18.19 -10.37 5.75
CA ARG A 5 18.31 -10.76 7.17
C ARG A 5 17.39 -11.92 7.51
N LYS A 6 16.18 -11.89 6.99
CA LYS A 6 15.13 -12.83 7.33
C LYS A 6 14.09 -12.87 6.22
N SER A 7 13.62 -14.06 5.88
CA SER A 7 12.43 -14.25 5.06
C SER A 7 11.27 -14.69 5.96
N ILE A 8 10.10 -14.12 5.75
CA ILE A 8 8.89 -14.38 6.53
C ILE A 8 7.85 -14.94 5.58
N ASP A 9 7.24 -16.07 5.94
CA ASP A 9 6.05 -16.54 5.26
C ASP A 9 4.83 -15.68 5.65
N CYS A 10 4.19 -15.11 4.65
CA CYS A 10 2.97 -14.31 4.77
C CYS A 10 1.89 -15.00 3.93
N VAL A 11 1.19 -15.99 4.52
CA VAL A 11 0.11 -16.75 3.86
C VAL A 11 0.57 -17.38 2.53
N GLY A 12 1.69 -18.12 2.58
CA GLY A 12 2.23 -18.83 1.41
C GLY A 12 2.98 -17.94 0.41
N THR A 13 3.24 -16.68 0.76
CA THR A 13 4.16 -15.81 0.02
C THR A 13 5.27 -15.28 0.92
N ASN A 14 6.48 -15.17 0.38
CA ASN A 14 7.62 -14.72 1.16
C ASN A 14 7.75 -13.20 1.17
N LEU A 15 8.06 -12.65 2.34
CA LEU A 15 8.50 -11.28 2.53
C LEU A 15 9.94 -11.29 3.05
N ASP A 16 10.88 -10.82 2.23
CA ASP A 16 12.27 -10.66 2.65
C ASP A 16 12.47 -9.34 3.39
N ILE A 17 13.05 -9.43 4.57
CA ILE A 17 13.47 -8.28 5.37
C ILE A 17 14.97 -8.08 5.13
N TYR A 18 15.31 -6.97 4.50
CA TYR A 18 16.70 -6.61 4.21
C TYR A 18 17.36 -5.91 5.39
N ASP A 19 18.70 -6.08 5.49
CA ASP A 19 19.52 -5.42 6.51
C ASP A 19 19.71 -3.92 6.26
N GLY A 20 19.68 -3.14 7.33
CA GLY A 20 19.99 -1.70 7.37
C GLY A 20 18.76 -0.82 7.14
N PRO A 21 18.96 0.49 7.01
CA PRO A 21 17.87 1.41 6.76
C PRO A 21 17.14 1.08 5.47
N VAL A 22 15.82 0.96 5.55
CA VAL A 22 14.96 0.66 4.40
C VAL A 22 13.91 1.75 4.20
N GLY A 23 13.44 1.89 2.97
CA GLY A 23 12.32 2.73 2.62
C GLY A 23 11.05 1.92 2.39
N ILE A 24 9.88 2.53 2.59
CA ILE A 24 8.59 1.98 2.20
C ILE A 24 7.66 3.06 1.70
N MET A 25 6.94 2.78 0.62
CA MET A 25 5.90 3.65 0.10
C MET A 25 4.56 3.33 0.77
N VAL A 26 3.95 4.32 1.44
CA VAL A 26 2.69 4.18 2.15
C VAL A 26 1.66 5.16 1.59
N SER A 27 0.66 4.63 0.90
CA SER A 27 -0.44 5.41 0.30
C SER A 27 -1.67 5.55 1.20
N GLY A 28 -1.71 4.86 2.35
CA GLY A 28 -2.90 4.68 3.17
C GLY A 28 -3.82 3.54 2.70
N GLY A 29 -3.51 2.87 1.60
CA GLY A 29 -4.22 1.68 1.11
C GLY A 29 -3.88 0.43 1.93
N ALA A 30 -4.76 -0.59 1.86
CA ALA A 30 -4.63 -1.81 2.64
C ALA A 30 -3.30 -2.56 2.37
N ASP A 31 -2.84 -2.59 1.12
CA ASP A 31 -1.66 -3.34 0.73
C ASP A 31 -0.38 -2.73 1.36
N SER A 32 -0.22 -1.41 1.25
CA SER A 32 0.93 -0.72 1.85
C SER A 32 0.87 -0.69 3.39
N ALA A 33 -0.34 -0.69 3.97
CA ALA A 33 -0.53 -0.68 5.41
C ALA A 33 -0.07 -1.98 6.07
N ILE A 34 -0.47 -3.14 5.52
CA ILE A 34 -0.03 -4.42 6.07
C ILE A 34 1.45 -4.69 5.80
N LEU A 35 2.00 -4.21 4.67
CA LEU A 35 3.43 -4.27 4.41
C LEU A 35 4.23 -3.47 5.46
N LEU A 36 3.77 -2.25 5.77
CA LEU A 36 4.37 -1.45 6.84
C LEU A 36 4.31 -2.17 8.18
N TYR A 37 3.15 -2.75 8.53
CA TYR A 37 2.99 -3.53 9.75
C TYR A 37 4.02 -4.66 9.85
N TYR A 38 4.17 -5.48 8.81
CA TYR A 38 5.17 -6.56 8.80
C TYR A 38 6.61 -6.03 8.92
N LEU A 39 6.96 -4.99 8.18
CA LEU A 39 8.27 -4.37 8.30
C LEU A 39 8.54 -3.88 9.73
N MET A 40 7.60 -3.17 10.34
CA MET A 40 7.74 -2.66 11.70
C MET A 40 7.76 -3.76 12.76
N LYS A 41 7.03 -4.87 12.55
CA LYS A 41 7.02 -6.04 13.43
C LYS A 41 8.33 -6.81 13.39
N HIS A 42 9.02 -6.84 12.26
CA HIS A 42 10.14 -7.75 12.03
C HIS A 42 11.49 -7.08 11.79
N SER A 43 11.53 -5.79 11.45
CA SER A 43 12.78 -5.03 11.32
C SER A 43 13.06 -4.25 12.60
N LYS A 44 14.36 -4.20 12.98
CA LYS A 44 14.88 -3.33 14.05
C LYS A 44 15.60 -2.11 13.50
N ASP A 45 15.85 -2.09 12.19
CA ASP A 45 16.55 -1.00 11.53
C ASP A 45 15.61 0.19 11.30
N LYS A 46 16.19 1.32 11.00
CA LYS A 46 15.44 2.55 10.66
C LYS A 46 14.58 2.31 9.43
N ILE A 47 13.29 2.66 9.52
CA ILE A 47 12.34 2.60 8.42
C ILE A 47 11.98 4.01 7.99
N HIS A 48 12.30 4.38 6.76
CA HIS A 48 11.88 5.63 6.13
C HIS A 48 10.56 5.40 5.38
N ILE A 49 9.50 6.06 5.81
CA ILE A 49 8.15 5.93 5.25
C ILE A 49 7.93 7.10 4.30
N PHE A 50 7.56 6.83 3.05
CA PHE A 50 7.30 7.84 2.03
C PHE A 50 5.82 7.87 1.69
N SER A 51 5.17 9.03 1.88
CA SER A 51 3.79 9.27 1.49
C SER A 51 3.71 10.48 0.57
N LEU A 52 2.99 10.33 -0.55
CA LEU A 52 2.80 11.37 -1.53
C LEU A 52 1.33 11.80 -1.58
N GLY A 53 1.09 13.08 -1.39
CA GLY A 53 -0.20 13.74 -1.59
C GLY A 53 -0.26 14.53 -2.90
N ASN A 54 -1.46 14.71 -3.42
CA ASN A 54 -1.72 15.66 -4.49
C ASN A 54 -2.45 16.87 -3.90
N ASN A 55 -2.04 18.09 -4.26
CA ASN A 55 -2.59 19.31 -3.71
C ASN A 55 -4.10 19.47 -3.99
N ASP A 56 -4.60 18.95 -5.11
CA ASP A 56 -5.97 19.19 -5.56
C ASP A 56 -6.95 18.03 -5.29
N LYS A 57 -6.49 16.78 -5.31
CA LYS A 57 -7.41 15.62 -5.36
C LYS A 57 -7.18 14.53 -4.31
N ARG A 58 -6.04 14.52 -3.60
CA ARG A 58 -5.65 13.40 -2.72
C ARG A 58 -5.08 13.83 -1.36
N ARG A 59 -5.48 14.99 -0.83
CA ARG A 59 -5.11 15.40 0.53
C ARG A 59 -5.53 14.37 1.57
N VAL A 60 -6.66 13.73 1.33
CA VAL A 60 -7.20 12.67 2.19
C VAL A 60 -6.25 11.49 2.32
N ASN A 61 -5.51 11.13 1.26
CA ASN A 61 -4.59 9.99 1.32
C ASN A 61 -3.45 10.22 2.32
N ILE A 62 -2.97 11.45 2.48
CA ILE A 62 -1.93 11.78 3.47
C ILE A 62 -2.46 11.61 4.89
N SER A 63 -3.67 12.10 5.17
CA SER A 63 -4.30 11.92 6.48
C SER A 63 -4.46 10.43 6.81
N VAL A 64 -4.94 9.63 5.86
CA VAL A 64 -5.08 8.18 6.04
C VAL A 64 -3.72 7.50 6.19
N ALA A 65 -2.72 7.86 5.38
CA ALA A 65 -1.36 7.32 5.50
C ALA A 65 -0.76 7.61 6.88
N THR A 66 -0.95 8.82 7.40
CA THR A 66 -0.50 9.21 8.75
C THR A 66 -1.16 8.36 9.83
N GLN A 67 -2.48 8.18 9.75
CA GLN A 67 -3.21 7.31 10.69
C GLN A 67 -2.78 5.85 10.61
N VAL A 68 -2.48 5.34 9.41
CA VAL A 68 -1.92 4.00 9.22
C VAL A 68 -0.56 3.87 9.90
N VAL A 69 0.32 4.86 9.74
CA VAL A 69 1.64 4.88 10.40
C VAL A 69 1.49 4.88 11.92
N GLU A 70 0.68 5.76 12.46
CA GLU A 70 0.40 5.85 13.91
C GLU A 70 -0.16 4.54 14.45
N LYS A 71 -1.08 3.92 13.70
CA LYS A 71 -1.66 2.63 14.07
C LYS A 71 -0.65 1.49 14.05
N CYS A 72 0.23 1.46 13.06
CA CYS A 72 1.31 0.47 13.02
C CYS A 72 2.29 0.64 14.18
N ILE A 73 2.60 1.89 14.60
CA ILE A 73 3.39 2.15 15.82
C ILE A 73 2.68 1.54 17.05
N GLN A 74 1.39 1.81 17.21
CA GLN A 74 0.60 1.27 18.33
C GLN A 74 0.59 -0.26 18.37
N LEU A 75 0.47 -0.90 17.20
CA LEU A 75 0.36 -2.35 17.09
C LEU A 75 1.69 -3.08 17.28
N THR A 76 2.80 -2.48 16.86
CA THR A 76 4.13 -3.12 16.84
C THR A 76 5.07 -2.63 17.94
N GLY A 77 4.81 -1.46 18.51
CA GLY A 77 5.71 -0.79 19.45
C GLY A 77 6.99 -0.24 18.80
N ASN A 78 7.15 -0.38 17.47
CA ASN A 78 8.35 0.09 16.78
C ASN A 78 8.26 1.59 16.48
N THR A 79 9.15 2.36 17.10
CA THR A 79 9.28 3.81 16.92
C THR A 79 10.50 4.22 16.11
N ASN A 80 11.30 3.24 15.64
CA ASN A 80 12.48 3.53 14.81
C ASN A 80 12.09 3.82 13.35
N ILE A 81 11.23 4.81 13.18
CA ILE A 81 10.68 5.24 11.88
C ILE A 81 10.89 6.73 11.63
N GLU A 82 10.82 7.12 10.38
CA GLU A 82 10.73 8.52 9.97
C GLU A 82 9.75 8.66 8.82
N HIS A 83 8.69 9.45 9.00
CA HIS A 83 7.64 9.62 8.00
C HIS A 83 7.88 10.89 7.18
N HIS A 84 8.14 10.72 5.89
CA HIS A 84 8.37 11.76 4.92
C HIS A 84 7.11 11.97 4.08
N ILE A 85 6.56 13.17 4.15
CA ILE A 85 5.36 13.57 3.41
C ILE A 85 5.78 14.56 2.34
N ASN A 86 5.40 14.29 1.10
CA ASN A 86 5.60 15.21 -0.01
C ASN A 86 4.28 15.46 -0.75
N TYR A 87 4.21 16.62 -1.40
CA TYR A 87 3.07 17.03 -2.21
C TYR A 87 3.53 17.31 -3.64
N CYS A 88 2.74 16.88 -4.60
CA CYS A 88 2.97 17.20 -6.02
C CYS A 88 1.70 17.82 -6.62
N GLU A 89 1.87 18.66 -7.62
CA GLU A 89 0.76 19.28 -8.36
C GLU A 89 0.05 18.25 -9.23
N THR A 90 0.82 17.40 -9.90
CA THR A 90 0.30 16.32 -10.74
C THR A 90 0.92 15.00 -10.33
N GLN A 91 0.09 14.02 -9.98
CA GLN A 91 0.58 12.70 -9.64
C GLN A 91 0.79 11.88 -10.92
N THR A 92 2.03 11.79 -11.36
CA THR A 92 2.47 10.82 -12.36
C THR A 92 3.08 9.60 -11.66
N GLY A 93 3.22 8.47 -12.37
CA GLY A 93 3.93 7.32 -11.84
C GLY A 93 5.34 7.67 -11.35
N ASP A 94 6.02 8.57 -12.07
CA ASP A 94 7.37 9.02 -11.73
C ASP A 94 7.43 9.87 -10.47
N SER A 95 6.43 10.72 -10.22
CA SER A 95 6.41 11.59 -9.04
C SER A 95 6.35 10.80 -7.71
N LEU A 96 5.77 9.59 -7.74
CA LEU A 96 5.74 8.70 -6.58
C LEU A 96 7.14 8.25 -6.13
N TYR A 97 8.08 8.17 -7.07
CA TYR A 97 9.40 7.61 -6.82
C TYR A 97 10.50 8.66 -6.66
N VAL A 98 10.22 9.96 -6.82
CA VAL A 98 11.25 11.02 -6.74
C VAL A 98 11.98 10.99 -5.40
N MET A 99 11.24 11.08 -4.29
CA MET A 99 11.85 11.08 -2.96
C MET A 99 12.48 9.71 -2.60
N PRO A 100 11.78 8.57 -2.78
CA PRO A 100 12.41 7.27 -2.57
C PRO A 100 13.71 7.08 -3.38
N LYS A 101 13.73 7.48 -4.64
CA LYS A 101 14.91 7.42 -5.51
C LYS A 101 16.06 8.26 -4.97
N GLN A 102 15.78 9.51 -4.58
CA GLN A 102 16.79 10.38 -3.96
C GLN A 102 17.43 9.71 -2.73
N PHE A 103 16.62 9.11 -1.85
CA PHE A 103 17.12 8.43 -0.65
C PHE A 103 17.99 7.22 -0.97
N THR A 104 17.70 6.48 -2.04
CA THR A 104 18.57 5.37 -2.48
C THR A 104 19.87 5.88 -3.10
N GLU A 105 19.82 6.93 -3.92
CA GLU A 105 21.00 7.56 -4.53
C GLU A 105 21.95 8.15 -3.47
N GLU A 106 21.38 8.79 -2.44
CA GLU A 106 22.12 9.31 -1.27
C GLU A 106 22.55 8.21 -0.28
N LYS A 107 22.23 6.95 -0.55
CA LYS A 107 22.52 5.79 0.32
C LYS A 107 21.93 5.90 1.74
N ARG A 108 20.88 6.67 1.89
CA ARG A 108 20.13 6.81 3.15
C ARG A 108 19.23 5.60 3.41
N VAL A 109 18.75 4.97 2.36
CA VAL A 109 18.08 3.67 2.38
C VAL A 109 18.74 2.73 1.38
N LYS A 110 18.71 1.44 1.66
CA LYS A 110 19.28 0.42 0.78
C LYS A 110 18.28 -0.05 -0.27
N ILE A 111 17.02 -0.14 0.11
CA ILE A 111 15.94 -0.64 -0.72
C ILE A 111 14.62 0.03 -0.33
N VAL A 112 13.73 0.18 -1.28
CA VAL A 112 12.39 0.74 -1.07
C VAL A 112 11.32 -0.32 -1.33
N TYR A 113 10.52 -0.61 -0.31
CA TYR A 113 9.41 -1.55 -0.40
C TYR A 113 8.18 -0.90 -1.04
N SER A 114 7.45 -1.70 -1.83
CA SER A 114 6.18 -1.29 -2.43
C SER A 114 5.12 -2.38 -2.24
N GLY A 115 3.93 -1.99 -1.83
CA GLY A 115 2.77 -2.86 -1.66
C GLY A 115 2.01 -3.13 -2.97
N LEU A 116 2.70 -3.14 -4.11
CA LEU A 116 2.08 -3.45 -5.40
C LEU A 116 1.65 -4.91 -5.45
N THR A 117 0.37 -5.16 -5.84
CA THR A 117 -0.22 -6.50 -6.00
C THR A 117 -0.60 -6.77 -7.45
N ALA A 118 -0.81 -8.01 -7.83
CA ALA A 118 -1.42 -8.37 -9.11
C ALA A 118 -2.88 -7.92 -9.17
N ASN A 119 -3.40 -7.80 -10.38
CA ASN A 119 -4.83 -7.59 -10.60
C ASN A 119 -5.64 -8.83 -10.16
N PRO A 120 -6.93 -8.67 -9.85
CA PRO A 120 -7.85 -9.79 -9.79
C PRO A 120 -7.81 -10.63 -11.08
N PRO A 121 -8.20 -11.92 -11.03
CA PRO A 121 -8.39 -12.72 -12.21
C PRO A 121 -9.33 -12.06 -13.24
N LYS A 122 -9.11 -12.31 -14.52
CA LYS A 122 -9.84 -11.66 -15.61
C LYS A 122 -11.36 -11.84 -15.52
N GLU A 123 -11.81 -13.00 -15.04
CA GLU A 123 -13.22 -13.30 -14.83
C GLU A 123 -13.84 -12.35 -13.80
N VAL A 124 -13.11 -12.00 -12.77
CA VAL A 124 -13.52 -11.04 -11.73
C VAL A 124 -13.53 -9.62 -12.29
N LEU A 125 -12.46 -9.22 -12.99
CA LEU A 125 -12.38 -7.90 -13.63
C LEU A 125 -13.54 -7.64 -14.59
N ASN A 126 -14.03 -8.68 -15.28
CA ASN A 126 -15.18 -8.57 -16.17
C ASN A 126 -16.50 -8.26 -15.46
N THR A 127 -16.58 -8.49 -14.15
CA THR A 127 -17.76 -8.18 -13.34
C THR A 127 -17.75 -6.74 -12.80
N PHE A 128 -16.61 -6.05 -12.85
CA PHE A 128 -16.49 -4.69 -12.35
C PHE A 128 -17.23 -3.70 -13.25
N LYS A 129 -17.95 -2.76 -12.65
CA LYS A 129 -18.76 -1.76 -13.37
C LYS A 129 -17.90 -0.80 -14.18
N LEU A 130 -16.80 -0.35 -13.60
CA LEU A 130 -15.87 0.54 -14.25
C LEU A 130 -14.66 -0.22 -14.81
N LYS A 131 -14.69 -0.51 -16.09
CA LYS A 131 -13.62 -1.24 -16.81
C LYS A 131 -12.36 -0.40 -17.07
N SER A 132 -12.18 0.73 -16.44
CA SER A 132 -11.35 1.81 -16.95
C SER A 132 -9.83 1.63 -16.78
N ARG A 133 -9.33 0.58 -16.16
CA ARG A 133 -7.88 0.36 -16.08
C ARG A 133 -7.52 -1.12 -15.99
N GLU A 134 -7.47 -1.79 -17.11
CA GLU A 134 -6.57 -2.92 -17.28
C GLU A 134 -5.13 -2.37 -17.12
N LEU A 135 -4.62 -2.40 -15.90
CA LEU A 135 -3.23 -2.10 -15.65
C LEU A 135 -2.43 -3.28 -16.19
N VAL A 136 -2.00 -3.18 -17.44
CA VAL A 136 -1.19 -4.20 -18.16
C VAL A 136 -0.02 -4.68 -17.27
N ASN A 137 0.52 -3.80 -16.45
CA ASN A 137 1.63 -4.11 -15.55
C ASN A 137 1.24 -4.91 -14.29
N ARG A 138 -0.02 -5.32 -14.14
CA ARG A 138 -0.51 -6.08 -12.98
C ARG A 138 -1.23 -7.38 -13.41
N ASP A 139 -0.99 -7.87 -14.63
CA ASP A 139 -1.60 -9.11 -15.12
C ASP A 139 -1.22 -10.28 -14.22
N PRO A 140 -2.19 -11.00 -13.61
CA PRO A 140 -1.92 -12.11 -12.69
C PRO A 140 -1.33 -13.34 -13.38
N ASN A 141 -1.38 -13.41 -14.71
CA ASN A 141 -0.84 -14.52 -15.49
C ASN A 141 0.62 -14.30 -15.91
N VAL A 142 1.20 -13.15 -15.57
CA VAL A 142 2.58 -12.81 -15.88
C VAL A 142 3.37 -12.77 -14.58
N GLU A 143 4.26 -13.74 -14.41
CA GLU A 143 5.21 -13.73 -13.30
C GLU A 143 6.22 -12.58 -13.47
N ARG A 144 6.49 -11.90 -12.39
CA ARG A 144 7.39 -10.73 -12.34
C ARG A 144 8.39 -10.89 -11.22
N ASP A 145 9.59 -10.33 -11.44
CA ASP A 145 10.57 -10.23 -10.40
C ASP A 145 10.10 -9.25 -9.30
N ALA A 146 10.13 -9.70 -8.06
CA ALA A 146 9.79 -8.85 -6.93
C ALA A 146 10.85 -7.75 -6.70
N LEU A 147 12.10 -8.01 -7.08
CA LEU A 147 13.20 -7.07 -7.01
C LEU A 147 13.37 -6.38 -8.39
N SER A 148 13.55 -5.06 -8.39
CA SER A 148 13.83 -4.31 -9.61
C SER A 148 15.23 -4.62 -10.16
N LEU A 149 15.45 -4.37 -11.45
CA LEU A 149 16.73 -4.64 -12.12
C LEU A 149 17.93 -3.91 -11.51
N ASP A 150 17.69 -2.77 -10.86
CA ASP A 150 18.73 -1.96 -10.18
C ASP A 150 18.82 -2.28 -8.68
N ASP A 151 18.16 -3.32 -8.21
CA ASP A 151 18.08 -3.75 -6.81
C ASP A 151 17.62 -2.66 -5.81
N THR A 152 16.99 -1.59 -6.29
CA THR A 152 16.58 -0.47 -5.42
C THR A 152 15.14 -0.54 -4.93
N LYS A 153 14.29 -1.35 -5.58
CA LYS A 153 12.87 -1.52 -5.25
C LYS A 153 12.53 -2.98 -5.04
N TYR A 154 11.73 -3.25 -4.02
CA TYR A 154 11.23 -4.57 -3.72
C TYR A 154 9.71 -4.55 -3.54
N SER A 155 9.02 -5.32 -4.38
CA SER A 155 7.56 -5.47 -4.38
C SER A 155 7.20 -6.93 -4.09
N PRO A 156 7.20 -7.33 -2.81
CA PRO A 156 7.06 -8.75 -2.41
C PRO A 156 5.77 -9.40 -2.91
N TRP A 157 4.76 -8.60 -3.18
CA TRP A 157 3.41 -9.08 -3.49
C TRP A 157 2.98 -8.83 -4.93
N ILE A 158 3.94 -8.54 -5.81
CA ILE A 158 3.66 -8.20 -7.21
C ILE A 158 2.94 -9.31 -7.99
N ASN A 159 3.09 -10.56 -7.55
CA ASN A 159 2.50 -11.75 -8.18
C ASN A 159 1.28 -12.33 -7.42
N ILE A 160 0.86 -11.70 -6.33
CA ILE A 160 -0.33 -12.14 -5.57
C ILE A 160 -1.43 -11.10 -5.67
N ASP A 161 -2.66 -11.54 -5.60
CA ASP A 161 -3.84 -10.68 -5.64
C ASP A 161 -4.24 -10.17 -4.24
N LYS A 162 -5.20 -9.29 -4.22
CA LYS A 162 -5.69 -8.66 -2.98
C LYS A 162 -6.44 -9.64 -2.06
N LYS A 163 -6.89 -10.82 -2.51
CA LYS A 163 -7.44 -11.84 -1.60
C LYS A 163 -6.40 -12.43 -0.69
N THR A 164 -5.17 -12.62 -1.21
CA THR A 164 -4.04 -13.05 -0.38
C THR A 164 -3.73 -11.98 0.68
N ILE A 165 -3.76 -10.70 0.30
CA ILE A 165 -3.64 -9.59 1.27
C ILE A 165 -4.74 -9.65 2.33
N ALA A 166 -5.99 -9.89 1.95
CA ALA A 166 -7.10 -10.03 2.91
C ALA A 166 -6.89 -11.22 3.88
N SER A 167 -6.29 -12.31 3.40
CA SER A 167 -5.92 -13.45 4.23
C SER A 167 -4.84 -13.10 5.25
N MET A 168 -3.83 -12.29 4.87
CA MET A 168 -2.82 -11.77 5.79
C MET A 168 -3.44 -10.94 6.92
N TYR A 169 -4.41 -10.08 6.59
CA TYR A 169 -5.15 -9.32 7.62
C TYR A 169 -5.92 -10.20 8.59
N LYS A 170 -6.48 -11.31 8.11
CA LYS A 170 -7.21 -12.29 8.96
C LYS A 170 -6.25 -13.04 9.88
N GLU A 171 -5.13 -13.52 9.35
CA GLU A 171 -4.13 -14.27 10.10
C GLU A 171 -3.51 -13.43 11.23
N GLU A 172 -3.23 -12.16 10.97
CA GLU A 172 -2.66 -11.22 11.95
C GLU A 172 -3.71 -10.55 12.86
N ASP A 173 -5.00 -10.91 12.75
CA ASP A 173 -6.10 -10.28 13.51
C ASP A 173 -6.14 -8.74 13.34
N LEU A 174 -5.95 -8.29 12.10
CA LEU A 174 -5.84 -6.87 11.74
C LEU A 174 -7.08 -6.29 11.03
N LEU A 175 -8.10 -7.12 10.76
CA LEU A 175 -9.29 -6.67 10.03
C LEU A 175 -9.98 -5.50 10.73
N GLU A 176 -10.11 -5.56 12.07
CA GLU A 176 -10.75 -4.51 12.86
C GLU A 176 -9.74 -3.45 13.33
N LYS A 177 -8.47 -3.82 13.43
CA LYS A 177 -7.44 -2.98 14.05
C LYS A 177 -6.74 -2.06 13.06
N LEU A 178 -6.51 -2.51 11.82
CA LEU A 178 -5.73 -1.78 10.82
C LEU A 178 -6.51 -1.58 9.52
N PHE A 179 -7.22 -2.62 9.00
CA PHE A 179 -7.91 -2.51 7.73
C PHE A 179 -8.99 -1.43 7.72
N THR A 180 -9.73 -1.26 8.84
CA THR A 180 -10.81 -0.28 8.98
C THR A 180 -10.39 1.16 8.74
N ILE A 181 -9.13 1.51 9.04
CA ILE A 181 -8.59 2.85 8.85
C ILE A 181 -7.95 3.05 7.47
N THR A 182 -7.81 1.99 6.66
CA THR A 182 -7.22 2.09 5.32
C THR A 182 -8.22 2.56 4.29
N ARG A 183 -7.74 3.27 3.26
CA ARG A 183 -8.57 3.76 2.16
C ARG A 183 -7.98 3.34 0.82
N SER A 184 -8.80 2.69 -0.01
CA SER A 184 -8.42 2.32 -1.39
C SER A 184 -9.08 3.21 -2.45
N CYS A 185 -10.12 3.96 -2.08
CA CYS A 185 -10.86 4.82 -3.00
C CYS A 185 -9.99 5.97 -3.51
N GLU A 186 -9.95 6.16 -4.83
CA GLU A 186 -9.22 7.27 -5.46
C GLU A 186 -10.11 8.47 -5.81
N TYR A 187 -11.43 8.37 -5.56
CA TYR A 187 -12.33 9.50 -5.78
C TYR A 187 -12.17 10.56 -4.69
N ASP A 188 -12.31 11.81 -5.12
CA ASP A 188 -12.33 12.96 -4.22
C ASP A 188 -13.61 12.90 -3.36
N PRO A 189 -13.51 12.97 -2.03
CA PRO A 189 -14.68 12.99 -1.15
C PRO A 189 -15.56 14.22 -1.31
N THR A 190 -15.08 15.27 -1.99
CA THR A 190 -15.89 16.47 -2.29
C THR A 190 -16.76 16.34 -3.55
N HIS A 191 -16.58 15.27 -4.33
CA HIS A 191 -17.47 14.99 -5.46
C HIS A 191 -18.84 14.46 -5.01
N HIS A 192 -19.90 14.88 -5.67
CA HIS A 192 -21.33 14.65 -5.39
C HIS A 192 -21.82 13.19 -5.26
N TYR A 193 -20.90 12.21 -5.28
CA TYR A 193 -21.21 10.79 -5.09
C TYR A 193 -21.11 10.34 -3.64
N PHE A 194 -20.67 11.20 -2.72
CA PHE A 194 -20.70 10.87 -1.29
C PHE A 194 -22.09 11.14 -0.76
N ARG A 195 -22.62 10.14 -0.08
CA ARG A 195 -23.88 10.28 0.64
C ARG A 195 -23.72 11.34 1.73
N ASP A 196 -24.72 12.19 1.87
CA ASP A 196 -24.80 13.25 2.89
C ASP A 196 -24.69 12.75 4.35
N ASP A 197 -24.79 11.42 4.56
CA ASP A 197 -24.72 10.76 5.86
C ASP A 197 -23.31 10.37 6.31
N VAL A 198 -22.27 10.60 5.48
CA VAL A 198 -20.87 10.27 5.83
C VAL A 198 -20.29 11.38 6.70
N LYS A 199 -20.18 11.12 8.01
CA LYS A 199 -19.68 12.07 9.02
C LYS A 199 -18.18 12.41 8.88
N ASP A 200 -17.40 11.52 8.27
CA ASP A 200 -15.97 11.72 8.02
C ASP A 200 -15.63 11.35 6.56
N PRO A 201 -15.61 12.32 5.65
CA PRO A 201 -15.28 12.08 4.25
C PRO A 201 -13.84 11.57 4.05
N GLY A 202 -12.96 11.72 5.03
CA GLY A 202 -11.57 11.28 4.95
C GLY A 202 -11.40 9.78 4.78
N HIS A 203 -12.31 8.99 5.31
CA HIS A 203 -12.31 7.52 5.22
C HIS A 203 -13.37 6.95 4.27
N ALA A 204 -14.23 7.81 3.70
CA ALA A 204 -15.31 7.36 2.84
C ALA A 204 -14.80 6.71 1.55
N HIS A 205 -15.49 5.65 1.14
CA HIS A 205 -15.32 4.98 -0.13
C HIS A 205 -16.55 5.23 -1.00
N CYS A 206 -16.37 5.56 -2.29
CA CYS A 206 -17.51 5.80 -3.18
C CYS A 206 -18.32 4.53 -3.47
N GLY A 207 -17.75 3.35 -3.27
CA GLY A 207 -18.40 2.05 -3.53
C GLY A 207 -18.47 1.65 -5.01
N GLU A 208 -18.08 2.51 -5.92
CA GLU A 208 -18.30 2.35 -7.37
C GLU A 208 -17.02 2.35 -8.19
N CYS A 209 -15.91 2.91 -7.68
CA CYS A 209 -14.68 2.91 -8.42
C CYS A 209 -14.02 1.52 -8.43
N TRP A 210 -13.16 1.29 -9.42
CA TRP A 210 -12.42 0.05 -9.59
C TRP A 210 -11.74 -0.42 -8.29
N TRP A 211 -11.13 0.50 -7.55
CA TRP A 211 -10.45 0.21 -6.28
C TRP A 211 -11.42 -0.20 -5.16
N CYS A 212 -12.63 0.34 -5.15
CA CYS A 212 -13.67 -0.06 -4.21
C CYS A 212 -14.19 -1.46 -4.56
N GLU A 213 -14.40 -1.75 -5.85
CA GLU A 213 -14.83 -3.07 -6.31
C GLU A 213 -13.78 -4.15 -6.02
N GLU A 214 -12.48 -3.86 -6.28
CA GLU A 214 -11.37 -4.74 -5.93
C GLU A 214 -11.31 -5.00 -4.42
N ARG A 215 -11.48 -3.95 -3.60
CA ARG A 215 -11.50 -4.06 -2.14
C ARG A 215 -12.68 -4.93 -1.67
N TYR A 216 -13.88 -4.70 -2.21
CA TYR A 216 -15.05 -5.50 -1.89
C TYR A 216 -14.87 -6.97 -2.28
N TRP A 217 -14.38 -7.24 -3.47
CA TRP A 217 -14.08 -8.60 -3.93
C TRP A 217 -13.10 -9.33 -3.01
N ALA A 218 -12.06 -8.64 -2.54
CA ALA A 218 -11.01 -9.24 -1.71
C ALA A 218 -11.44 -9.46 -0.26
N PHE A 219 -12.07 -8.46 0.35
CA PHE A 219 -12.36 -8.42 1.78
C PHE A 219 -13.82 -8.73 2.12
N GLY A 220 -14.70 -8.81 1.11
CA GLY A 220 -16.17 -8.96 1.31
C GLY A 220 -16.84 -7.70 1.84
N ARG A 221 -16.10 -6.58 1.95
CA ARG A 221 -16.59 -5.30 2.48
C ARG A 221 -15.74 -4.12 2.00
N ILE A 222 -16.35 -2.94 1.93
CA ILE A 222 -15.66 -1.69 1.57
C ILE A 222 -15.38 -0.87 2.83
N GLN A 223 -16.37 -0.74 3.69
CA GLN A 223 -16.36 -0.02 4.97
C GLN A 223 -17.06 -0.83 6.07
N TRP A 224 -16.91 -0.34 7.28
CA TRP A 224 -17.70 -0.72 8.48
C TRP A 224 -18.85 0.26 8.70
#